data_e62de03abb62956515e15b22337f3120
#
_entry.id   e62de03abb62956515e15b22337f3120
#
_cell.length_a   1.000
_cell.length_b   1.000
_cell.length_c   1.000
_cell.angle_alpha   90.00
_cell.angle_beta   90.00
_cell.angle_gamma   90.00
#
_symmetry.space_group_name_H-M   'P 1'
#
loop_
_entity.id
_entity.type
_entity.pdbx_description
1 polymer ?
#
loop_
_entity_poly.entity_id
_entity_poly.type
_entity_poly.pdbx_seq_one_letter_code
_entity_poly.pdbx_strand_id
1 'polypeptide(L)'
;MPTSADSARRERAICLTVAVAVVFLRSFVATFYEGFYFDSDQAIVGLMARHLSRFHHFPLFYYSLNYILAVQAWIIAPFFVVGRSSVALMRLPMVVLNAAVVVALISLLISQLRLRPAIAFVAALPFVIPSAGATNQLLEVAGACVEPIGYVLALWWLRRKPVAFGVLLAVGYFHREFTIFALPAVLVADWRDMRVRRVASMLGGFAAVWLIVGLLKIAIASGTGGIGLQVASLRGQMCLDWPSIRANWQALVTEALPALYGLEPLPLNALRMTTDVVAGSFFVGKIVWLGLALMLGRLAWRRAMPAFGTYLIIAGTLTACAYPLSCQVMLHAPPLFRYLLLTLVIPVGIAGSYFASERSIAWRSVGIGVLVFWAGANLSDNVRLLRTTVANPPVSEHRILADYLIAHRIRYARAIYWDAYMVDFLSRERVITASTDIIRIPEYQDEVEAHAADAVMLQRLPCSGSERVASWCIQR
;
A
#
# COMPACT_ATOMS: atom_id res chain seq x y z
N MET A 1 1.22 36.06 28.69
CA MET A 1 1.66 35.69 27.30
C MET A 1 2.07 34.23 27.33
N PRO A 2 1.64 33.37 26.39
CA PRO A 2 2.06 31.98 26.35
C PRO A 2 3.59 31.93 26.20
N THR A 3 4.22 30.96 26.86
CA THR A 3 5.69 30.79 26.76
C THR A 3 6.04 30.31 25.33
N SER A 4 7.27 30.50 24.87
CA SER A 4 7.72 30.06 23.55
C SER A 4 7.57 28.55 23.37
N ALA A 5 7.63 27.78 24.45
CA ALA A 5 7.42 26.33 24.46
C ALA A 5 5.95 25.97 24.23
N ASP A 6 5.00 26.71 24.78
CA ASP A 6 3.57 26.50 24.62
C ASP A 6 3.15 26.82 23.17
N SER A 7 3.71 27.87 22.58
CA SER A 7 3.49 28.23 21.19
C SER A 7 3.95 27.12 20.24
N ALA A 8 5.15 26.57 20.43
CA ALA A 8 5.68 25.45 19.59
C ALA A 8 4.87 24.17 19.77
N ARG A 9 4.39 23.86 20.97
CA ARG A 9 3.52 22.71 21.26
C ARG A 9 2.17 22.86 20.54
N ARG A 10 1.57 24.06 20.60
CA ARG A 10 0.32 24.36 19.90
C ARG A 10 0.46 24.27 18.40
N GLU A 11 1.53 24.82 17.82
CA GLU A 11 1.83 24.72 16.38
C GLU A 11 1.95 23.27 15.94
N ARG A 12 2.67 22.44 16.70
CA ARG A 12 2.80 21.00 16.44
C ARG A 12 1.44 20.30 16.46
N ALA A 13 0.60 20.56 17.46
CA ALA A 13 -0.72 19.96 17.57
C ALA A 13 -1.60 20.33 16.36
N ILE A 14 -1.60 21.61 15.97
CA ILE A 14 -2.35 22.08 14.79
C ILE A 14 -1.87 21.36 13.53
N CYS A 15 -0.57 21.31 13.25
CA CYS A 15 -0.02 20.65 12.07
C CYS A 15 -0.37 19.17 12.01
N LEU A 16 -0.30 18.45 13.13
CA LEU A 16 -0.66 17.03 13.19
C LEU A 16 -2.15 16.82 13.01
N THR A 17 -3.00 17.64 13.63
CA THR A 17 -4.47 17.57 13.46
C THR A 17 -4.87 17.81 12.00
N VAL A 18 -4.31 18.85 11.38
CA VAL A 18 -4.57 19.15 9.96
C VAL A 18 -4.10 17.98 9.08
N ALA A 19 -2.91 17.42 9.33
CA ALA A 19 -2.41 16.29 8.56
C ALA A 19 -3.32 15.06 8.68
N VAL A 20 -3.80 14.73 9.87
CA VAL A 20 -4.75 13.64 10.12
C VAL A 20 -6.07 13.91 9.42
N ALA A 21 -6.64 15.11 9.54
CA ALA A 21 -7.88 15.49 8.87
C ALA A 21 -7.77 15.36 7.35
N VAL A 22 -6.66 15.78 6.76
CA VAL A 22 -6.39 15.64 5.32
C VAL A 22 -6.31 14.16 4.93
N VAL A 23 -5.67 13.31 5.72
CA VAL A 23 -5.64 11.85 5.46
C VAL A 23 -7.05 11.27 5.43
N PHE A 24 -7.90 11.59 6.39
CA PHE A 24 -9.29 11.14 6.41
C PHE A 24 -10.08 11.65 5.18
N LEU A 25 -9.92 12.94 4.85
CA LEU A 25 -10.62 13.54 3.71
C LEU A 25 -10.22 12.89 2.37
N ARG A 26 -8.92 12.75 2.09
CA ARG A 26 -8.45 12.11 0.84
C ARG A 26 -8.86 10.65 0.74
N SER A 27 -8.97 9.97 1.89
CA SER A 27 -9.31 8.55 1.97
C SER A 27 -10.80 8.26 1.83
N PHE A 28 -11.65 9.29 1.86
CA PHE A 28 -13.10 9.15 1.97
C PHE A 28 -13.70 8.31 0.82
N VAL A 29 -13.36 8.64 -0.44
CA VAL A 29 -13.88 7.93 -1.61
C VAL A 29 -13.49 6.45 -1.56
N ALA A 30 -12.22 6.16 -1.43
CA ALA A 30 -11.72 4.78 -1.41
C ALA A 30 -12.25 3.98 -0.21
N THR A 31 -12.63 4.62 0.89
CA THR A 31 -13.14 3.94 2.08
C THR A 31 -14.63 3.63 1.98
N PHE A 32 -15.44 4.59 1.58
CA PHE A 32 -16.90 4.49 1.73
C PHE A 32 -17.63 4.06 0.46
N TYR A 33 -17.02 4.16 -0.71
CA TYR A 33 -17.64 3.70 -1.94
C TYR A 33 -17.15 2.30 -2.32
N GLU A 34 -17.98 1.29 -2.10
CA GLU A 34 -17.66 -0.12 -2.34
C GLU A 34 -17.33 -0.40 -3.81
N GLY A 35 -18.05 0.22 -4.74
CA GLY A 35 -17.80 0.10 -6.18
C GLY A 35 -16.49 0.75 -6.63
N PHE A 36 -15.78 1.45 -5.72
CA PHE A 36 -14.52 2.09 -6.00
C PHE A 36 -13.35 1.18 -5.64
N TYR A 37 -12.75 0.55 -6.64
CA TYR A 37 -11.53 -0.25 -6.51
C TYR A 37 -11.57 -1.31 -5.40
N PHE A 38 -12.46 -2.27 -5.53
CA PHE A 38 -12.49 -3.47 -4.69
C PHE A 38 -12.29 -4.70 -5.57
N ASP A 39 -11.40 -5.61 -5.19
CA ASP A 39 -11.05 -6.81 -5.96
C ASP A 39 -10.90 -8.05 -5.07
N SER A 40 -10.64 -9.20 -5.70
CA SER A 40 -10.52 -10.48 -5.00
C SER A 40 -9.33 -10.56 -4.05
N ASP A 41 -8.20 -9.89 -4.34
CA ASP A 41 -7.09 -9.85 -3.41
C ASP A 41 -7.52 -9.21 -2.07
N GLN A 42 -8.29 -8.13 -2.13
CA GLN A 42 -8.84 -7.46 -0.95
C GLN A 42 -9.94 -8.31 -0.30
N ALA A 43 -10.78 -8.94 -1.10
CA ALA A 43 -11.86 -9.81 -0.60
C ALA A 43 -11.31 -10.98 0.21
N ILE A 44 -10.20 -11.59 -0.21
CA ILE A 44 -9.55 -12.67 0.54
C ILE A 44 -9.08 -12.19 1.91
N VAL A 45 -8.42 -11.03 2.02
CA VAL A 45 -8.05 -10.48 3.34
C VAL A 45 -9.29 -10.20 4.19
N GLY A 46 -10.36 -9.72 3.57
CA GLY A 46 -11.65 -9.53 4.24
C GLY A 46 -12.26 -10.84 4.75
N LEU A 47 -12.19 -11.93 3.97
CA LEU A 47 -12.63 -13.27 4.40
C LEU A 47 -11.74 -13.79 5.55
N MET A 48 -10.42 -13.67 5.44
CA MET A 48 -9.49 -14.02 6.53
C MET A 48 -9.81 -13.28 7.82
N ALA A 49 -10.03 -11.97 7.75
CA ALA A 49 -10.42 -11.15 8.90
C ALA A 49 -11.78 -11.56 9.49
N ARG A 50 -12.73 -11.97 8.65
CA ARG A 50 -14.03 -12.48 9.07
C ARG A 50 -13.89 -13.82 9.78
N HIS A 51 -13.14 -14.76 9.22
CA HIS A 51 -12.89 -16.07 9.87
C HIS A 51 -12.19 -15.87 11.21
N LEU A 52 -11.18 -15.00 11.26
CA LEU A 52 -10.48 -14.67 12.49
C LEU A 52 -11.42 -14.00 13.54
N SER A 53 -12.30 -13.08 13.11
CA SER A 53 -13.27 -12.42 13.99
C SER A 53 -14.31 -13.38 14.60
N ARG A 54 -14.51 -14.53 13.97
CA ARG A 54 -15.41 -15.62 14.42
C ARG A 54 -14.67 -16.75 15.14
N PHE A 55 -13.35 -16.61 15.35
CA PHE A 55 -12.47 -17.63 15.92
C PHE A 55 -12.46 -18.95 15.14
N HIS A 56 -12.74 -18.91 13.84
CA HIS A 56 -12.79 -20.08 12.98
C HIS A 56 -11.41 -20.48 12.47
N HIS A 57 -10.59 -19.50 12.04
CA HIS A 57 -9.23 -19.70 11.55
C HIS A 57 -8.31 -18.63 12.11
N PHE A 58 -7.05 -19.00 12.36
CA PHE A 58 -6.00 -18.12 12.88
C PHE A 58 -4.84 -18.04 11.88
N PRO A 59 -5.03 -17.39 10.71
CA PRO A 59 -4.03 -17.41 9.66
C PRO A 59 -2.77 -16.65 10.07
N LEU A 60 -1.62 -17.32 10.02
CA LEU A 60 -0.32 -16.68 10.14
C LEU A 60 0.08 -16.04 8.81
N PHE A 61 -0.24 -16.72 7.71
CA PHE A 61 0.03 -16.29 6.34
C PHE A 61 -1.26 -16.01 5.60
N TYR A 62 -1.13 -15.25 4.53
CA TYR A 62 -2.20 -15.06 3.54
C TYR A 62 -2.67 -16.41 3.00
N TYR A 63 -3.96 -16.61 2.81
CA TYR A 63 -4.50 -17.88 2.35
C TYR A 63 -3.82 -18.37 1.07
N SER A 64 -3.32 -19.61 1.11
CA SER A 64 -2.54 -20.27 0.06
C SER A 64 -1.27 -19.55 -0.40
N LEU A 65 -0.77 -18.56 0.41
CA LEU A 65 0.51 -17.91 0.20
C LEU A 65 1.35 -18.01 1.47
N ASN A 66 2.28 -18.91 1.53
CA ASN A 66 3.10 -19.14 2.73
C ASN A 66 4.30 -18.16 2.88
N TYR A 67 4.29 -17.03 2.18
CA TYR A 67 5.38 -16.04 2.19
C TYR A 67 4.94 -14.61 2.58
N ILE A 68 3.63 -14.34 2.63
CA ILE A 68 3.08 -13.06 3.09
C ILE A 68 2.35 -13.28 4.40
N LEU A 69 2.76 -12.56 5.47
CA LEU A 69 2.07 -12.60 6.75
C LEU A 69 0.67 -11.97 6.66
N ALA A 70 -0.28 -12.57 7.35
CA ALA A 70 -1.68 -12.14 7.39
C ALA A 70 -1.93 -10.89 8.27
N VAL A 71 -0.95 -10.00 8.41
CA VAL A 71 -1.00 -8.86 9.35
C VAL A 71 -2.24 -8.01 9.17
N GLN A 72 -2.62 -7.70 7.91
CA GLN A 72 -3.81 -6.89 7.63
C GLN A 72 -5.10 -7.57 8.15
N ALA A 73 -5.23 -8.88 7.98
CA ALA A 73 -6.39 -9.61 8.50
C ALA A 73 -6.50 -9.50 10.04
N TRP A 74 -5.36 -9.59 10.74
CA TRP A 74 -5.30 -9.42 12.20
C TRP A 74 -5.64 -7.99 12.64
N ILE A 75 -5.22 -6.97 11.89
CA ILE A 75 -5.56 -5.56 12.16
C ILE A 75 -7.07 -5.31 11.94
N ILE A 76 -7.68 -5.94 10.94
CA ILE A 76 -9.08 -5.74 10.55
C ILE A 76 -10.05 -6.54 11.42
N ALA A 77 -9.68 -7.74 11.85
CA ALA A 77 -10.56 -8.64 12.58
C ALA A 77 -11.26 -8.00 13.80
N PRO A 78 -10.61 -7.20 14.67
CA PRO A 78 -11.27 -6.53 15.77
C PRO A 78 -12.43 -5.61 15.33
N PHE A 79 -12.31 -4.97 14.18
CA PHE A 79 -13.37 -4.12 13.62
C PHE A 79 -14.59 -4.95 13.17
N PHE A 80 -14.35 -6.17 12.68
CA PHE A 80 -15.41 -7.09 12.29
C PHE A 80 -16.09 -7.76 13.48
N VAL A 81 -15.43 -7.82 14.66
CA VAL A 81 -16.08 -8.22 15.92
C VAL A 81 -17.12 -7.17 16.35
N VAL A 82 -16.79 -5.89 16.22
CA VAL A 82 -17.66 -4.78 16.64
C VAL A 82 -18.74 -4.47 15.61
N GLY A 83 -18.44 -4.62 14.31
CA GLY A 83 -19.33 -4.27 13.23
C GLY A 83 -19.52 -5.39 12.21
N ARG A 84 -20.54 -5.25 11.35
CA ARG A 84 -20.74 -6.21 10.25
C ARG A 84 -19.64 -6.05 9.20
N SER A 85 -19.03 -7.15 8.75
CA SER A 85 -18.02 -7.14 7.69
C SER A 85 -18.52 -6.44 6.43
N SER A 86 -17.78 -5.42 6.00
CA SER A 86 -18.03 -4.61 4.81
C SER A 86 -16.72 -4.04 4.28
N VAL A 87 -16.69 -3.61 3.03
CA VAL A 87 -15.52 -3.00 2.41
C VAL A 87 -15.09 -1.74 3.17
N ALA A 88 -16.03 -0.89 3.57
CA ALA A 88 -15.74 0.31 4.36
C ALA A 88 -15.08 -0.02 5.70
N LEU A 89 -15.65 -0.97 6.44
CA LEU A 89 -15.11 -1.36 7.76
C LEU A 89 -13.76 -2.09 7.65
N MET A 90 -13.49 -2.75 6.52
CA MET A 90 -12.21 -3.36 6.21
C MET A 90 -11.12 -2.31 5.94
N ARG A 91 -11.47 -1.21 5.25
CA ARG A 91 -10.51 -0.15 4.88
C ARG A 91 -10.29 0.88 5.99
N LEU A 92 -11.21 1.04 6.92
CA LEU A 92 -11.10 2.02 8.01
C LEU A 92 -9.82 1.86 8.86
N PRO A 93 -9.39 0.63 9.26
CA PRO A 93 -8.10 0.45 9.94
C PRO A 93 -6.91 0.94 9.12
N MET A 94 -6.96 0.82 7.78
CA MET A 94 -5.90 1.32 6.91
C MET A 94 -5.86 2.85 6.87
N VAL A 95 -7.00 3.53 6.97
CA VAL A 95 -7.03 4.99 7.14
C VAL A 95 -6.36 5.40 8.46
N VAL A 96 -6.68 4.71 9.56
CA VAL A 96 -6.06 4.96 10.86
C VAL A 96 -4.54 4.72 10.82
N LEU A 97 -4.11 3.65 10.16
CA LEU A 97 -2.69 3.35 9.99
C LEU A 97 -1.98 4.41 9.12
N ASN A 98 -2.61 4.86 8.03
CA ASN A 98 -2.11 5.98 7.23
C ASN A 98 -1.92 7.25 8.07
N ALA A 99 -2.91 7.59 8.90
CA ALA A 99 -2.83 8.73 9.81
C ALA A 99 -1.68 8.56 10.83
N ALA A 100 -1.52 7.37 11.40
CA ALA A 100 -0.42 7.06 12.32
C ALA A 100 0.96 7.20 11.64
N VAL A 101 1.10 6.71 10.40
CA VAL A 101 2.34 6.85 9.60
C VAL A 101 2.64 8.32 9.32
N VAL A 102 1.64 9.14 8.96
CA VAL A 102 1.81 10.59 8.75
C VAL A 102 2.27 11.29 10.04
N VAL A 103 1.64 10.97 11.17
CA VAL A 103 2.02 11.54 12.49
C VAL A 103 3.44 11.13 12.86
N ALA A 104 3.82 9.87 12.64
CA ALA A 104 5.17 9.37 12.89
C ALA A 104 6.20 10.08 11.99
N LEU A 105 5.91 10.21 10.69
CA LEU A 105 6.77 10.86 9.71
C LEU A 105 7.04 12.33 10.07
N ILE A 106 5.99 13.13 10.32
CA ILE A 106 6.12 14.54 10.73
C ILE A 106 6.88 14.64 12.05
N SER A 107 6.58 13.76 13.02
CA SER A 107 7.26 13.76 14.32
C SER A 107 8.75 13.43 14.19
N LEU A 108 9.13 12.51 13.29
CA LEU A 108 10.52 12.20 12.99
C LEU A 108 11.22 13.37 12.26
N LEU A 109 10.56 14.04 11.33
CA LEU A 109 11.10 15.24 10.69
C LEU A 109 11.38 16.35 11.72
N ILE A 110 10.48 16.56 12.67
CA ILE A 110 10.68 17.53 13.75
C ILE A 110 11.86 17.12 14.64
N SER A 111 11.90 15.86 15.10
CA SER A 111 12.87 15.41 16.10
C SER A 111 14.26 15.11 15.52
N GLN A 112 14.34 14.50 14.34
CA GLN A 112 15.60 14.06 13.74
C GLN A 112 16.27 15.16 12.90
N LEU A 113 15.47 16.01 12.24
CA LEU A 113 15.96 17.11 11.40
C LEU A 113 15.84 18.48 12.09
N ARG A 114 15.30 18.52 13.31
CA ARG A 114 15.08 19.74 14.10
C ARG A 114 14.31 20.82 13.34
N LEU A 115 13.34 20.40 12.53
CA LEU A 115 12.48 21.31 11.79
C LEU A 115 11.41 21.91 12.69
N ARG A 116 11.01 23.16 12.40
CA ARG A 116 9.78 23.73 12.98
C ARG A 116 8.57 22.91 12.49
N PRO A 117 7.51 22.76 13.31
CA PRO A 117 6.36 21.93 12.97
C PRO A 117 5.74 22.24 11.59
N ALA A 118 5.54 23.52 11.25
CA ALA A 118 5.01 23.93 9.97
C ALA A 118 5.92 23.52 8.80
N ILE A 119 7.24 23.63 8.94
CA ILE A 119 8.19 23.22 7.90
C ILE A 119 8.24 21.70 7.77
N ALA A 120 8.15 20.95 8.87
CA ALA A 120 8.06 19.49 8.84
C ALA A 120 6.77 19.02 8.16
N PHE A 121 5.65 19.71 8.40
CA PHE A 121 4.39 19.46 7.70
C PHE A 121 4.52 19.71 6.19
N VAL A 122 5.10 20.87 5.79
CA VAL A 122 5.36 21.18 4.37
C VAL A 122 6.27 20.12 3.73
N ALA A 123 7.33 19.70 4.40
CA ALA A 123 8.23 18.65 3.89
C ALA A 123 7.52 17.29 3.73
N ALA A 124 6.50 17.02 4.55
CA ALA A 124 5.71 15.80 4.48
C ALA A 124 4.56 15.83 3.44
N LEU A 125 4.24 16.99 2.84
CA LEU A 125 3.12 17.16 1.91
C LEU A 125 3.09 16.12 0.78
N PRO A 126 4.21 15.70 0.16
CA PRO A 126 4.18 14.67 -0.88
C PRO A 126 3.58 13.34 -0.41
N PHE A 127 3.66 13.03 0.88
CA PHE A 127 3.03 11.86 1.49
C PHE A 127 1.66 12.15 2.11
N VAL A 128 1.46 13.34 2.68
CA VAL A 128 0.17 13.76 3.27
C VAL A 128 -0.89 13.92 2.19
N ILE A 129 -0.52 14.48 1.02
CA ILE A 129 -1.40 14.73 -0.13
C ILE A 129 -0.75 14.11 -1.39
N PRO A 130 -0.68 12.77 -1.49
CA PRO A 130 -0.19 12.12 -2.68
C PRO A 130 -1.24 12.17 -3.81
N SER A 131 -0.93 11.63 -4.97
CA SER A 131 -1.90 11.49 -6.06
C SER A 131 -3.14 10.69 -5.63
N ALA A 132 -4.25 10.85 -6.33
CA ALA A 132 -5.46 10.07 -6.09
C ALA A 132 -5.21 8.57 -6.24
N GLY A 133 -4.38 8.17 -7.20
CA GLY A 133 -3.95 6.78 -7.39
C GLY A 133 -3.14 6.23 -6.22
N ALA A 134 -2.13 6.98 -5.78
CA ALA A 134 -1.35 6.60 -4.61
C ALA A 134 -2.21 6.56 -3.33
N THR A 135 -3.15 7.51 -3.17
CA THR A 135 -4.11 7.51 -2.05
C THR A 135 -4.91 6.21 -2.00
N ASN A 136 -5.46 5.78 -3.13
CA ASN A 136 -6.23 4.55 -3.22
C ASN A 136 -5.37 3.33 -2.84
N GLN A 137 -4.17 3.22 -3.40
CA GLN A 137 -3.25 2.11 -3.14
C GLN A 137 -2.75 2.06 -1.69
N LEU A 138 -2.57 3.22 -1.03
CA LEU A 138 -2.22 3.28 0.40
C LEU A 138 -3.33 2.74 1.31
N LEU A 139 -4.56 2.62 0.81
CA LEU A 139 -5.72 2.10 1.54
C LEU A 139 -6.09 0.67 1.11
N GLU A 140 -5.43 0.16 0.09
CA GLU A 140 -5.70 -1.18 -0.42
C GLU A 140 -5.34 -2.24 0.62
N VAL A 141 -6.25 -3.20 0.78
CA VAL A 141 -6.11 -4.32 1.70
C VAL A 141 -5.70 -5.55 0.89
N ALA A 142 -4.51 -5.53 0.32
CA ALA A 142 -4.02 -6.57 -0.59
C ALA A 142 -2.60 -7.06 -0.23
N GLY A 143 -2.34 -7.24 1.05
CA GLY A 143 -1.07 -7.76 1.55
C GLY A 143 0.05 -6.73 1.67
N ALA A 144 -0.18 -5.66 2.43
CA ALA A 144 0.74 -4.58 2.80
C ALA A 144 0.98 -3.48 1.74
N CYS A 145 0.36 -2.33 1.98
CA CYS A 145 0.52 -1.13 1.14
C CYS A 145 1.14 0.04 1.91
N VAL A 146 0.54 0.49 3.02
CA VAL A 146 1.11 1.56 3.87
C VAL A 146 2.07 1.02 4.93
N GLU A 147 1.92 -0.21 5.34
CA GLU A 147 2.67 -0.86 6.41
C GLU A 147 4.18 -0.86 6.18
N PRO A 148 4.70 -1.10 4.96
CA PRO A 148 6.14 -1.01 4.70
C PRO A 148 6.74 0.34 5.07
N ILE A 149 5.99 1.43 4.84
CA ILE A 149 6.40 2.77 5.23
C ILE A 149 6.43 2.90 6.76
N GLY A 150 5.39 2.37 7.43
CA GLY A 150 5.35 2.28 8.89
C GLY A 150 6.54 1.50 9.47
N TYR A 151 6.88 0.34 8.88
CA TYR A 151 8.06 -0.43 9.28
C TYR A 151 9.35 0.35 9.08
N VAL A 152 9.53 1.00 7.94
CA VAL A 152 10.72 1.81 7.65
C VAL A 152 10.88 2.92 8.69
N LEU A 153 9.82 3.63 9.07
CA LEU A 153 9.89 4.67 10.10
C LEU A 153 10.19 4.08 11.49
N ALA A 154 9.58 2.96 11.85
CA ALA A 154 9.81 2.28 13.13
C ALA A 154 11.23 1.71 13.20
N LEU A 155 11.77 1.16 12.10
CA LEU A 155 13.15 0.68 11.99
C LEU A 155 14.15 1.81 12.21
N TRP A 156 13.92 3.00 11.66
CA TRP A 156 14.76 4.16 11.97
C TRP A 156 14.77 4.48 13.47
N TRP A 157 13.62 4.42 14.12
CA TRP A 157 13.52 4.66 15.55
C TRP A 157 14.25 3.58 16.37
N LEU A 158 14.18 2.31 15.92
CA LEU A 158 14.84 1.17 16.55
C LEU A 158 16.31 1.01 16.17
N ARG A 159 16.88 1.83 15.31
CA ARG A 159 18.26 1.65 14.78
C ARG A 159 19.33 1.50 15.85
N ARG A 160 19.11 2.07 17.04
CA ARG A 160 20.03 1.93 18.19
C ARG A 160 19.79 0.69 19.06
N LYS A 161 18.73 -0.09 18.77
CA LYS A 161 18.38 -1.36 19.42
C LYS A 161 18.54 -2.50 18.41
N PRO A 162 19.76 -3.01 18.17
CA PRO A 162 20.04 -3.81 16.98
C PRO A 162 19.23 -5.10 16.89
N VAL A 163 19.02 -5.82 18.01
CA VAL A 163 18.21 -7.04 18.00
C VAL A 163 16.74 -6.72 17.66
N ALA A 164 16.14 -5.70 18.31
CA ALA A 164 14.76 -5.29 18.01
C ALA A 164 14.62 -4.78 16.56
N PHE A 165 15.64 -4.10 16.04
CA PHE A 165 15.70 -3.73 14.62
C PHE A 165 15.63 -4.96 13.72
N GLY A 166 16.48 -5.98 13.98
CA GLY A 166 16.51 -7.22 13.20
C GLY A 166 15.19 -7.98 13.25
N VAL A 167 14.57 -8.08 14.44
CA VAL A 167 13.26 -8.71 14.63
C VAL A 167 12.20 -7.98 13.81
N LEU A 168 12.09 -6.65 13.93
CA LEU A 168 11.09 -5.88 13.19
C LEU A 168 11.36 -5.92 11.67
N LEU A 169 12.64 -5.91 11.27
CA LEU A 169 13.02 -6.04 9.87
C LEU A 169 12.53 -7.37 9.28
N ALA A 170 12.69 -8.48 10.02
CA ALA A 170 12.21 -9.78 9.58
C ALA A 170 10.68 -9.84 9.49
N VAL A 171 9.97 -9.34 10.49
CA VAL A 171 8.49 -9.26 10.45
C VAL A 171 8.04 -8.43 9.24
N GLY A 172 8.65 -7.26 9.04
CA GLY A 172 8.34 -6.41 7.91
C GLY A 172 8.67 -7.07 6.56
N TYR A 173 9.79 -7.79 6.46
CA TYR A 173 10.18 -8.56 5.27
C TYR A 173 9.16 -9.65 4.93
N PHE A 174 8.72 -10.42 5.91
CA PHE A 174 7.69 -11.45 5.70
C PHE A 174 6.30 -10.87 5.45
N HIS A 175 6.05 -9.62 5.86
CA HIS A 175 4.82 -8.94 5.49
C HIS A 175 4.93 -8.32 4.10
N ARG A 176 6.08 -7.70 3.79
CA ARG A 176 6.41 -7.16 2.47
C ARG A 176 7.93 -7.05 2.30
N GLU A 177 8.44 -7.71 1.31
CA GLU A 177 9.89 -7.87 1.04
C GLU A 177 10.64 -6.53 0.92
N PHE A 178 9.99 -5.47 0.44
CA PHE A 178 10.61 -4.13 0.30
C PHE A 178 11.11 -3.53 1.62
N THR A 179 10.59 -3.99 2.76
CA THR A 179 11.05 -3.56 4.07
C THR A 179 12.54 -3.86 4.28
N ILE A 180 13.09 -4.85 3.57
CA ILE A 180 14.53 -5.20 3.66
C ILE A 180 15.44 -4.03 3.29
N PHE A 181 14.99 -3.11 2.43
CA PHE A 181 15.78 -1.95 2.00
C PHE A 181 16.06 -0.96 3.12
N ALA A 182 15.37 -1.05 4.25
CA ALA A 182 15.70 -0.31 5.45
C ALA A 182 17.07 -0.67 6.02
N LEU A 183 17.54 -1.91 5.84
CA LEU A 183 18.86 -2.33 6.34
C LEU A 183 20.02 -1.62 5.61
N PRO A 184 20.20 -1.74 4.29
CA PRO A 184 21.25 -0.99 3.61
C PRO A 184 21.08 0.51 3.75
N ALA A 185 19.84 1.03 3.81
CA ALA A 185 19.61 2.43 4.03
C ALA A 185 20.14 2.93 5.39
N VAL A 186 19.92 2.17 6.48
CA VAL A 186 20.45 2.53 7.80
C VAL A 186 21.96 2.34 7.89
N LEU A 187 22.52 1.31 7.21
CA LEU A 187 23.97 1.10 7.17
C LEU A 187 24.70 2.28 6.54
N VAL A 188 24.15 2.86 5.47
CA VAL A 188 24.72 4.04 4.81
C VAL A 188 24.45 5.31 5.62
N ALA A 189 23.22 5.52 6.09
CA ALA A 189 22.82 6.76 6.77
C ALA A 189 23.51 6.94 8.13
N ASP A 190 23.79 5.85 8.84
CA ASP A 190 24.34 5.82 10.20
C ASP A 190 25.74 5.14 10.23
N TRP A 191 26.44 5.14 9.08
CA TRP A 191 27.65 4.32 8.84
C TRP A 191 28.76 4.53 9.90
N ARG A 192 28.90 5.72 10.45
CA ARG A 192 29.90 6.05 11.48
C ARG A 192 29.67 5.31 12.80
N ASP A 193 28.40 4.99 13.10
CA ASP A 193 27.99 4.27 14.31
C ASP A 193 27.83 2.76 14.05
N MET A 194 28.04 2.27 12.80
CA MET A 194 27.84 0.87 12.41
C MET A 194 29.10 0.03 12.69
N ARG A 195 29.18 -0.50 13.91
CA ARG A 195 30.20 -1.48 14.30
C ARG A 195 29.75 -2.87 13.87
N VAL A 196 30.71 -3.75 13.53
CA VAL A 196 30.46 -5.16 13.11
C VAL A 196 29.53 -5.87 14.10
N ARG A 197 29.78 -5.74 15.41
CA ARG A 197 28.94 -6.32 16.46
C ARG A 197 27.48 -5.86 16.39
N ARG A 198 27.23 -4.60 16.07
CA ARG A 198 25.88 -4.05 15.92
C ARG A 198 25.17 -4.63 14.71
N VAL A 199 25.84 -4.70 13.57
CA VAL A 199 25.32 -5.33 12.34
C VAL A 199 25.05 -6.82 12.58
N ALA A 200 25.98 -7.54 13.21
CA ALA A 200 25.80 -8.94 13.57
C ALA A 200 24.58 -9.17 14.48
N SER A 201 24.33 -8.26 15.45
CA SER A 201 23.13 -8.33 16.29
C SER A 201 21.83 -8.05 15.52
N MET A 202 21.86 -7.13 14.54
CA MET A 202 20.70 -6.89 13.64
C MET A 202 20.39 -8.14 12.81
N LEU A 203 21.44 -8.73 12.20
CA LEU A 203 21.31 -9.94 11.40
C LEU A 203 20.90 -11.15 12.24
N GLY A 204 21.42 -11.27 13.48
CA GLY A 204 21.01 -12.31 14.44
C GLY A 204 19.54 -12.22 14.81
N GLY A 205 19.03 -11.02 15.10
CA GLY A 205 17.59 -10.81 15.33
C GLY A 205 16.73 -11.14 14.12
N PHE A 206 17.18 -10.78 12.92
CA PHE A 206 16.53 -11.15 11.67
C PHE A 206 16.50 -12.68 11.46
N ALA A 207 17.66 -13.32 11.61
CA ALA A 207 17.82 -14.76 11.43
C ALA A 207 16.97 -15.57 12.42
N ALA A 208 16.86 -15.11 13.67
CA ALA A 208 16.03 -15.77 14.68
C ALA A 208 14.55 -15.80 14.27
N VAL A 209 13.99 -14.66 13.80
CA VAL A 209 12.61 -14.62 13.32
C VAL A 209 12.47 -15.44 12.03
N TRP A 210 13.42 -15.35 11.12
CA TRP A 210 13.42 -16.12 9.88
C TRP A 210 13.37 -17.63 10.16
N LEU A 211 14.17 -18.11 11.13
CA LEU A 211 14.18 -19.50 11.57
C LEU A 211 12.83 -19.90 12.20
N ILE A 212 12.30 -19.08 13.13
CA ILE A 212 11.00 -19.34 13.78
C ILE A 212 9.89 -19.44 12.73
N VAL A 213 9.82 -18.49 11.80
CA VAL A 213 8.83 -18.50 10.73
C VAL A 213 9.03 -19.71 9.81
N GLY A 214 10.27 -20.10 9.52
CA GLY A 214 10.60 -21.32 8.77
C GLY A 214 10.10 -22.60 9.47
N LEU A 215 10.32 -22.71 10.77
CA LEU A 215 9.82 -23.85 11.58
C LEU A 215 8.29 -23.87 11.64
N LEU A 216 7.66 -22.73 11.83
CA LEU A 216 6.20 -22.62 11.80
C LEU A 216 5.62 -23.00 10.43
N LYS A 217 6.28 -22.66 9.33
CA LYS A 217 5.89 -23.11 7.99
C LYS A 217 5.90 -24.62 7.87
N ILE A 218 6.93 -25.28 8.39
CA ILE A 218 7.03 -26.75 8.38
C ILE A 218 5.89 -27.36 9.21
N ALA A 219 5.60 -26.81 10.38
CA ALA A 219 4.52 -27.31 11.26
C ALA A 219 3.11 -27.11 10.66
N ILE A 220 2.90 -26.01 9.92
CA ILE A 220 1.59 -25.68 9.31
C ILE A 220 1.45 -26.35 7.93
N ALA A 221 2.54 -26.68 7.23
CA ALA A 221 2.54 -27.21 5.86
C ALA A 221 1.85 -28.57 5.70
N SER A 222 1.56 -29.27 6.78
CA SER A 222 0.78 -30.51 6.74
C SER A 222 -0.68 -30.31 6.32
N GLY A 223 -1.17 -29.06 6.22
CA GLY A 223 -2.55 -28.74 5.85
C GLY A 223 -2.74 -27.75 4.68
N THR A 224 -1.71 -27.03 4.24
CA THR A 224 -1.91 -25.94 3.27
C THR A 224 -0.85 -25.91 2.16
N GLY A 225 -0.83 -26.89 1.28
CA GLY A 225 -0.04 -26.89 0.02
C GLY A 225 1.38 -26.30 0.12
N GLY A 226 2.33 -27.16 0.23
CA GLY A 226 3.77 -27.15 0.18
C GLY A 226 4.62 -25.86 0.19
N ILE A 227 5.56 -25.81 1.11
CA ILE A 227 6.67 -24.83 1.21
C ILE A 227 7.50 -24.73 -0.10
N GLY A 228 7.54 -25.78 -0.92
CA GLY A 228 8.26 -25.82 -2.18
C GLY A 228 7.80 -24.81 -3.25
N LEU A 229 6.56 -24.35 -3.19
CA LEU A 229 6.00 -23.34 -4.09
C LEU A 229 6.65 -21.96 -3.97
N GLN A 230 7.25 -21.64 -2.83
CA GLN A 230 7.74 -20.31 -2.52
C GLN A 230 9.03 -19.93 -3.27
N VAL A 231 10.02 -20.84 -3.33
CA VAL A 231 11.31 -20.56 -3.99
C VAL A 231 11.13 -20.53 -5.51
N ALA A 232 10.27 -21.39 -6.04
CA ALA A 232 9.95 -21.40 -7.45
C ALA A 232 9.18 -20.14 -7.90
N SER A 233 8.25 -19.63 -7.07
CA SER A 233 7.45 -18.45 -7.39
C SER A 233 8.28 -17.16 -7.41
N LEU A 234 9.19 -16.95 -6.47
CA LEU A 234 10.06 -15.76 -6.43
C LEU A 234 10.99 -15.71 -7.65
N ARG A 235 11.60 -16.84 -8.01
CA ARG A 235 12.46 -16.92 -9.19
C ARG A 235 11.69 -16.72 -10.49
N GLY A 236 10.47 -17.24 -10.58
CA GLY A 236 9.56 -17.04 -11.73
C GLY A 236 8.96 -15.63 -11.81
N GLN A 237 9.05 -14.83 -10.73
CA GLN A 237 8.58 -13.45 -10.71
C GLN A 237 9.69 -12.42 -11.04
N MET A 238 10.93 -12.85 -11.23
CA MET A 238 12.05 -11.98 -11.56
C MET A 238 12.42 -12.10 -13.04
N CYS A 239 12.33 -10.99 -13.76
CA CYS A 239 12.77 -10.86 -15.14
C CYS A 239 14.16 -10.22 -15.17
N LEU A 240 15.19 -11.05 -15.23
CA LEU A 240 16.61 -10.62 -15.13
C LEU A 240 17.28 -10.49 -16.50
N ASP A 241 16.54 -10.65 -17.59
CA ASP A 241 17.07 -10.40 -18.93
C ASP A 241 17.10 -8.90 -19.23
N TRP A 242 18.13 -8.47 -19.97
CA TRP A 242 18.38 -7.05 -20.25
C TRP A 242 17.24 -6.35 -21.00
N PRO A 243 16.60 -6.94 -22.02
CA PRO A 243 15.44 -6.32 -22.68
C PRO A 243 14.30 -6.01 -21.72
N SER A 244 13.93 -6.96 -20.85
CA SER A 244 12.88 -6.79 -19.84
C SER A 244 13.23 -5.72 -18.82
N ILE A 245 14.46 -5.75 -18.27
CA ILE A 245 14.93 -4.72 -17.32
C ILE A 245 14.86 -3.33 -17.95
N ARG A 246 15.32 -3.18 -19.21
CA ARG A 246 15.29 -1.91 -19.93
C ARG A 246 13.86 -1.41 -20.14
N ALA A 247 12.96 -2.28 -20.59
CA ALA A 247 11.56 -1.93 -20.80
C ALA A 247 10.87 -1.54 -19.49
N ASN A 248 11.09 -2.30 -18.41
CA ASN A 248 10.55 -2.01 -17.10
C ASN A 248 11.11 -0.71 -16.50
N TRP A 249 12.41 -0.43 -16.74
CA TRP A 249 13.02 0.83 -16.33
C TRP A 249 12.40 2.02 -17.06
N GLN A 250 12.18 1.88 -18.37
CA GLN A 250 11.49 2.91 -19.14
C GLN A 250 10.09 3.14 -18.57
N ALA A 251 9.28 2.08 -18.39
CA ALA A 251 7.94 2.18 -17.80
C ALA A 251 7.95 2.81 -16.40
N LEU A 252 8.96 2.48 -15.56
CA LEU A 252 9.14 3.09 -14.25
C LEU A 252 9.28 4.61 -14.34
N VAL A 253 10.17 5.09 -15.22
CA VAL A 253 10.54 6.51 -15.28
C VAL A 253 9.51 7.34 -16.04
N THR A 254 8.94 6.79 -17.12
CA THR A 254 8.00 7.54 -17.98
C THR A 254 6.54 7.42 -17.57
N GLU A 255 6.17 6.40 -16.81
CA GLU A 255 4.77 6.12 -16.48
C GLU A 255 4.52 5.98 -14.98
N ALA A 256 5.18 5.00 -14.33
CA ALA A 256 4.82 4.59 -12.99
C ALA A 256 5.14 5.64 -11.92
N LEU A 257 6.35 6.19 -11.89
CA LEU A 257 6.73 7.23 -10.93
C LEU A 257 5.99 8.55 -11.18
N PRO A 258 5.91 9.07 -12.43
CA PRO A 258 5.11 10.26 -12.69
C PRO A 258 3.66 10.11 -12.25
N ALA A 259 3.01 9.00 -12.58
CA ALA A 259 1.63 8.74 -12.20
C ALA A 259 1.46 8.55 -10.67
N LEU A 260 2.39 7.84 -10.01
CA LEU A 260 2.40 7.69 -8.54
C LEU A 260 2.47 9.05 -7.84
N TYR A 261 3.27 9.95 -8.35
CA TYR A 261 3.44 11.29 -7.79
C TYR A 261 2.38 12.30 -8.25
N GLY A 262 1.46 11.91 -9.15
CA GLY A 262 0.46 12.81 -9.73
C GLY A 262 1.05 13.90 -10.62
N LEU A 263 2.14 13.59 -11.31
CA LEU A 263 2.87 14.52 -12.18
C LEU A 263 2.50 14.33 -13.64
N GLU A 264 1.81 13.25 -13.98
CA GLU A 264 1.22 12.97 -15.27
C GLU A 264 -0.21 12.48 -15.14
N PRO A 265 -1.05 12.73 -16.16
CA PRO A 265 -2.39 12.21 -16.20
C PRO A 265 -2.38 10.67 -16.14
N LEU A 266 -3.05 10.09 -15.17
CA LEU A 266 -3.29 8.67 -15.14
C LEU A 266 -4.70 8.42 -15.70
N PRO A 267 -4.86 7.66 -16.79
CA PRO A 267 -6.18 7.23 -17.24
C PRO A 267 -6.85 6.46 -16.10
N LEU A 268 -8.06 6.81 -15.73
CA LEU A 268 -8.74 6.18 -14.60
C LEU A 268 -9.03 4.69 -14.80
N ASN A 269 -9.15 4.24 -16.05
CA ASN A 269 -9.16 2.83 -16.43
C ASN A 269 -7.98 2.07 -15.82
N ALA A 270 -6.85 2.75 -15.67
CA ALA A 270 -5.65 2.24 -15.06
C ALA A 270 -5.79 1.89 -13.58
N LEU A 271 -6.69 2.56 -12.86
CA LEU A 271 -6.96 2.30 -11.45
C LEU A 271 -8.27 1.52 -11.25
N ARG A 272 -8.84 0.97 -12.33
CA ARG A 272 -10.19 0.36 -12.31
C ARG A 272 -11.24 1.32 -11.71
N MET A 273 -11.08 2.59 -11.97
CA MET A 273 -12.00 3.64 -11.55
C MET A 273 -12.97 3.93 -12.70
N THR A 274 -14.21 4.21 -12.38
CA THR A 274 -15.28 4.46 -13.37
C THR A 274 -15.45 5.94 -13.72
N THR A 275 -14.54 6.80 -13.28
CA THR A 275 -14.68 8.26 -13.41
C THR A 275 -13.50 8.92 -14.14
N ASP A 276 -13.79 9.89 -15.01
CA ASP A 276 -12.80 10.63 -15.81
C ASP A 276 -12.08 11.73 -14.99
N VAL A 277 -11.36 11.36 -13.93
CA VAL A 277 -10.49 12.29 -13.21
C VAL A 277 -9.11 12.25 -13.82
N VAL A 278 -8.60 13.37 -14.19
CA VAL A 278 -7.25 13.50 -14.74
C VAL A 278 -6.36 14.08 -13.65
N ALA A 279 -5.39 13.29 -13.19
CA ALA A 279 -4.38 13.76 -12.27
C ALA A 279 -3.40 14.66 -13.00
N GLY A 280 -3.12 15.81 -12.45
CA GLY A 280 -2.05 16.70 -12.86
C GLY A 280 -2.01 17.14 -14.33
N SER A 281 -1.42 18.27 -14.61
CA SER A 281 -1.05 18.66 -15.96
C SER A 281 0.44 18.36 -16.19
N PHE A 282 0.82 18.08 -17.43
CA PHE A 282 2.21 17.97 -17.87
C PHE A 282 3.10 19.13 -17.38
N PHE A 283 2.53 20.32 -17.20
CA PHE A 283 3.20 21.50 -16.69
C PHE A 283 3.55 21.38 -15.20
N VAL A 284 2.65 20.83 -14.39
CA VAL A 284 2.89 20.58 -12.96
C VAL A 284 4.07 19.64 -12.77
N GLY A 285 4.12 18.55 -13.53
CA GLY A 285 5.21 17.58 -13.48
C GLY A 285 6.58 18.22 -13.68
N LYS A 286 6.73 19.05 -14.72
CA LYS A 286 8.00 19.72 -15.03
C LYS A 286 8.46 20.65 -13.89
N ILE A 287 7.55 21.43 -13.32
CA ILE A 287 7.86 22.35 -12.22
C ILE A 287 8.32 21.56 -10.99
N VAL A 288 7.62 20.49 -10.65
CA VAL A 288 7.94 19.67 -9.46
C VAL A 288 9.28 18.96 -9.67
N TRP A 289 9.51 18.32 -10.82
CA TRP A 289 10.80 17.67 -11.11
C TRP A 289 11.96 18.65 -11.07
N LEU A 290 11.81 19.84 -11.68
CA LEU A 290 12.81 20.89 -11.61
C LEU A 290 13.03 21.35 -10.15
N GLY A 291 11.97 21.54 -9.38
CA GLY A 291 12.05 21.93 -7.98
C GLY A 291 12.78 20.90 -7.12
N LEU A 292 12.47 19.61 -7.27
CA LEU A 292 13.16 18.53 -6.58
C LEU A 292 14.63 18.42 -7.00
N ALA A 293 14.93 18.59 -8.29
CA ALA A 293 16.29 18.60 -8.80
C ALA A 293 17.10 19.79 -8.24
N LEU A 294 16.49 20.97 -8.15
CA LEU A 294 17.11 22.15 -7.53
C LEU A 294 17.37 21.93 -6.03
N MET A 295 16.43 21.33 -5.29
CA MET A 295 16.65 20.98 -3.88
C MET A 295 17.82 20.00 -3.72
N LEU A 296 17.88 18.93 -4.54
CA LEU A 296 18.99 17.97 -4.55
C LEU A 296 20.31 18.64 -4.92
N GLY A 297 20.34 19.47 -5.95
CA GLY A 297 21.52 20.22 -6.36
C GLY A 297 22.07 21.11 -5.23
N ARG A 298 21.17 21.79 -4.50
CA ARG A 298 21.52 22.61 -3.33
C ARG A 298 22.07 21.77 -2.18
N LEU A 299 21.48 20.59 -1.92
CA LEU A 299 21.97 19.63 -0.91
C LEU A 299 23.37 19.13 -1.26
N ALA A 300 23.58 18.73 -2.53
CA ALA A 300 24.88 18.28 -3.02
C ALA A 300 25.95 19.38 -2.94
N TRP A 301 25.61 20.60 -3.33
CA TRP A 301 26.49 21.76 -3.23
C TRP A 301 26.92 22.03 -1.78
N ARG A 302 25.99 21.94 -0.83
CA ARG A 302 26.27 22.16 0.58
C ARG A 302 26.91 20.95 1.29
N ARG A 303 27.01 19.81 0.61
CA ARG A 303 27.47 18.52 1.19
C ARG A 303 26.78 18.20 2.53
N ALA A 304 25.50 18.56 2.63
CA ALA A 304 24.73 18.50 3.89
C ALA A 304 23.55 17.54 3.72
N MET A 305 23.81 16.27 3.93
CA MET A 305 22.77 15.21 3.89
C MET A 305 22.57 14.66 5.31
N PRO A 306 21.53 15.13 6.04
CA PRO A 306 21.20 14.58 7.36
C PRO A 306 20.87 13.11 7.30
N ALA A 307 21.32 12.32 8.29
CA ALA A 307 21.21 10.88 8.30
C ALA A 307 19.76 10.37 8.08
N PHE A 308 18.75 10.99 8.71
CA PHE A 308 17.36 10.57 8.50
C PHE A 308 16.86 10.82 7.07
N GLY A 309 17.19 11.96 6.48
CA GLY A 309 16.83 12.22 5.09
C GLY A 309 17.54 11.27 4.11
N THR A 310 18.83 11.01 4.33
CA THR A 310 19.61 10.01 3.58
C THR A 310 18.96 8.63 3.66
N TYR A 311 18.53 8.22 4.87
CA TYR A 311 17.84 6.96 5.10
C TYR A 311 16.57 6.83 4.26
N LEU A 312 15.70 7.85 4.27
CA LEU A 312 14.45 7.84 3.50
C LEU A 312 14.71 7.79 1.99
N ILE A 313 15.67 8.58 1.50
CA ILE A 313 16.03 8.63 0.09
C ILE A 313 16.56 7.25 -0.36
N ILE A 314 17.48 6.65 0.38
CA ILE A 314 18.07 5.35 0.00
C ILE A 314 17.02 4.26 0.03
N ALA A 315 16.20 4.16 1.09
CA ALA A 315 15.18 3.13 1.19
C ALA A 315 14.19 3.20 0.02
N GLY A 316 13.72 4.41 -0.32
CA GLY A 316 12.83 4.62 -1.46
C GLY A 316 13.52 4.36 -2.81
N THR A 317 14.78 4.80 -2.98
CA THR A 317 15.53 4.60 -4.23
C THR A 317 15.81 3.12 -4.49
N LEU A 318 16.18 2.35 -3.45
CA LEU A 318 16.38 0.91 -3.60
C LEU A 318 15.08 0.19 -4.00
N THR A 319 13.93 0.66 -3.49
CA THR A 319 12.62 0.16 -3.93
C THR A 319 12.38 0.47 -5.41
N ALA A 320 12.66 1.70 -5.86
CA ALA A 320 12.55 2.07 -7.26
C ALA A 320 13.49 1.22 -8.15
N CYS A 321 14.72 0.97 -7.70
CA CYS A 321 15.70 0.16 -8.43
C CYS A 321 15.33 -1.33 -8.48
N ALA A 322 14.61 -1.84 -7.49
CA ALA A 322 14.16 -3.23 -7.47
C ALA A 322 12.95 -3.47 -8.40
N TYR A 323 12.12 -2.45 -8.64
CA TYR A 323 10.91 -2.55 -9.45
C TYR A 323 11.17 -3.08 -10.88
N PRO A 324 12.18 -2.62 -11.64
CA PRO A 324 12.46 -3.13 -12.98
C PRO A 324 12.87 -4.60 -13.04
N LEU A 325 13.24 -5.19 -11.92
CA LEU A 325 13.62 -6.61 -11.85
C LEU A 325 12.40 -7.54 -11.76
N SER A 326 11.19 -7.00 -11.59
CA SER A 326 9.96 -7.77 -11.46
C SER A 326 9.28 -8.01 -12.80
N CYS A 327 8.97 -9.26 -13.11
CA CYS A 327 8.15 -9.63 -14.26
C CYS A 327 6.70 -9.09 -14.16
N GLN A 328 6.23 -8.78 -12.97
CA GLN A 328 4.89 -8.24 -12.74
C GLN A 328 4.66 -6.89 -13.42
N VAL A 329 5.73 -6.13 -13.70
CA VAL A 329 5.66 -4.85 -14.41
C VAL A 329 5.13 -5.03 -15.82
N MET A 330 5.60 -6.08 -16.53
CA MET A 330 5.20 -6.38 -17.92
C MET A 330 3.79 -6.98 -18.03
N LEU A 331 3.33 -7.65 -16.95
CA LEU A 331 2.04 -8.37 -16.95
C LEU A 331 0.84 -7.46 -16.67
N HIS A 332 1.08 -6.26 -16.14
CA HIS A 332 0.03 -5.36 -15.69
C HIS A 332 0.19 -3.97 -16.33
N ALA A 333 -0.61 -3.71 -17.33
CA ALA A 333 -0.92 -2.35 -17.74
C ALA A 333 -2.27 -2.00 -17.11
N PRO A 334 -2.32 -1.08 -16.20
CA PRO A 334 -1.40 -0.04 -15.77
C PRO A 334 -0.45 -0.47 -14.63
N PRO A 335 0.58 0.34 -14.34
CA PRO A 335 1.61 -0.01 -13.36
C PRO A 335 1.02 -0.25 -11.96
N LEU A 336 1.46 -1.34 -11.32
CA LEU A 336 1.05 -1.67 -9.96
C LEU A 336 1.79 -0.78 -8.96
N PHE A 337 1.15 0.29 -8.51
CA PHE A 337 1.75 1.24 -7.56
C PHE A 337 2.12 0.62 -6.22
N ARG A 338 1.45 -0.45 -5.78
CA ARG A 338 1.75 -1.11 -4.50
C ARG A 338 3.22 -1.48 -4.32
N TYR A 339 3.94 -1.78 -5.40
CA TYR A 339 5.36 -2.06 -5.37
C TYR A 339 6.26 -0.81 -5.30
N LEU A 340 5.68 0.37 -5.52
CA LEU A 340 6.40 1.65 -5.55
C LEU A 340 6.01 2.59 -4.39
N LEU A 341 5.03 2.24 -3.55
CA LEU A 341 4.53 3.15 -2.51
C LEU A 341 5.63 3.62 -1.54
N LEU A 342 6.62 2.78 -1.27
CA LEU A 342 7.75 3.18 -0.42
C LEU A 342 8.58 4.31 -1.06
N THR A 343 8.52 4.51 -2.37
CA THR A 343 9.23 5.63 -3.02
C THR A 343 8.66 7.00 -2.63
N LEU A 344 7.42 7.06 -2.10
CA LEU A 344 6.81 8.30 -1.60
C LEU A 344 7.63 8.96 -0.47
N VAL A 345 8.54 8.21 0.19
CA VAL A 345 9.43 8.80 1.19
C VAL A 345 10.62 9.54 0.58
N ILE A 346 10.94 9.35 -0.72
CA ILE A 346 12.06 10.04 -1.40
C ILE A 346 11.88 11.55 -1.37
N PRO A 347 10.78 12.13 -1.93
CA PRO A 347 10.61 13.58 -1.92
C PRO A 347 10.50 14.15 -0.51
N VAL A 348 9.98 13.39 0.46
CA VAL A 348 9.97 13.79 1.88
C VAL A 348 11.39 13.86 2.45
N GLY A 349 12.23 12.86 2.15
CA GLY A 349 13.64 12.84 2.53
C GLY A 349 14.43 14.00 1.94
N ILE A 350 14.21 14.31 0.65
CA ILE A 350 14.81 15.44 -0.06
C ILE A 350 14.37 16.77 0.60
N ALA A 351 13.07 17.00 0.73
CA ALA A 351 12.50 18.22 1.29
C ALA A 351 12.92 18.44 2.75
N GLY A 352 12.85 17.40 3.58
CA GLY A 352 13.28 17.45 4.97
C GLY A 352 14.75 17.81 5.12
N SER A 353 15.63 17.15 4.35
CA SER A 353 17.07 17.46 4.33
C SER A 353 17.36 18.88 3.83
N TYR A 354 16.65 19.28 2.78
CA TYR A 354 16.77 20.62 2.23
C TYR A 354 16.43 21.70 3.26
N PHE A 355 15.27 21.61 3.91
CA PHE A 355 14.88 22.59 4.93
C PHE A 355 15.75 22.56 6.18
N ALA A 356 16.36 21.43 6.51
CA ALA A 356 17.30 21.34 7.62
C ALA A 356 18.64 22.03 7.34
N SER A 357 19.09 22.04 6.08
CA SER A 357 20.40 22.54 5.66
C SER A 357 20.36 23.92 4.98
N GLU A 358 19.25 24.28 4.35
CA GLU A 358 19.13 25.58 3.64
C GLU A 358 18.86 26.72 4.63
N ARG A 359 19.71 27.76 4.59
CA ARG A 359 19.61 28.94 5.46
C ARG A 359 19.02 30.16 4.76
N SER A 360 19.10 30.23 3.43
CA SER A 360 18.55 31.34 2.65
C SER A 360 17.03 31.33 2.67
N ILE A 361 16.43 32.43 3.11
CA ILE A 361 14.97 32.60 3.13
C ILE A 361 14.39 32.45 1.71
N ALA A 362 15.04 33.08 0.71
CA ALA A 362 14.57 33.03 -0.68
C ALA A 362 14.52 31.57 -1.19
N TRP A 363 15.57 30.78 -0.98
CA TRP A 363 15.61 29.39 -1.41
C TRP A 363 14.62 28.51 -0.63
N ARG A 364 14.45 28.78 0.67
CA ARG A 364 13.40 28.08 1.47
C ARG A 364 12.01 28.38 0.95
N SER A 365 11.74 29.65 0.56
CA SER A 365 10.45 30.04 -0.01
C SER A 365 10.18 29.36 -1.35
N VAL A 366 11.21 29.22 -2.20
CA VAL A 366 11.11 28.43 -3.45
C VAL A 366 10.73 26.97 -3.13
N GLY A 367 11.42 26.34 -2.19
CA GLY A 367 11.10 24.96 -1.79
C GLY A 367 9.68 24.81 -1.25
N ILE A 368 9.24 25.71 -0.38
CA ILE A 368 7.85 25.74 0.13
C ILE A 368 6.88 25.91 -1.05
N GLY A 369 7.13 26.85 -1.95
CA GLY A 369 6.29 27.10 -3.12
C GLY A 369 6.12 25.86 -4.00
N VAL A 370 7.19 25.16 -4.30
CA VAL A 370 7.13 23.89 -5.09
C VAL A 370 6.28 22.83 -4.41
N LEU A 371 6.51 22.60 -3.12
CA LEU A 371 5.77 21.54 -2.38
C LEU A 371 4.30 21.88 -2.18
N VAL A 372 3.99 23.15 -1.88
CA VAL A 372 2.60 23.62 -1.75
C VAL A 372 1.87 23.57 -3.10
N PHE A 373 2.54 23.99 -4.18
CA PHE A 373 2.01 23.89 -5.53
C PHE A 373 1.69 22.45 -5.91
N TRP A 374 2.63 21.52 -5.65
CA TRP A 374 2.43 20.10 -5.92
C TRP A 374 1.28 19.51 -5.09
N ALA A 375 1.28 19.77 -3.77
CA ALA A 375 0.20 19.35 -2.90
C ALA A 375 -1.16 19.94 -3.32
N GLY A 376 -1.19 21.19 -3.78
CA GLY A 376 -2.38 21.85 -4.30
C GLY A 376 -2.94 21.17 -5.55
N ALA A 377 -2.06 20.75 -6.48
CA ALA A 377 -2.46 20.00 -7.67
C ALA A 377 -3.06 18.64 -7.29
N ASN A 378 -2.38 17.86 -6.44
CA ASN A 378 -2.87 16.57 -5.97
C ASN A 378 -4.18 16.71 -5.15
N LEU A 379 -4.29 17.75 -4.32
CA LEU A 379 -5.53 18.04 -3.57
C LEU A 379 -6.68 18.36 -4.53
N SER A 380 -6.43 19.15 -5.58
CA SER A 380 -7.43 19.45 -6.62
C SER A 380 -7.97 18.17 -7.25
N ASP A 381 -7.10 17.21 -7.58
CA ASP A 381 -7.50 15.93 -8.16
C ASP A 381 -8.28 15.06 -7.17
N ASN A 382 -7.86 14.99 -5.91
CA ASN A 382 -8.60 14.28 -4.87
C ASN A 382 -9.99 14.91 -4.61
N VAL A 383 -10.09 16.25 -4.61
CA VAL A 383 -11.38 16.95 -4.47
C VAL A 383 -12.26 16.74 -5.70
N ARG A 384 -11.70 16.75 -6.90
CA ARG A 384 -12.43 16.44 -8.14
C ARG A 384 -12.98 15.02 -8.09
N LEU A 385 -12.15 14.05 -7.73
CA LEU A 385 -12.56 12.66 -7.54
C LEU A 385 -13.72 12.56 -6.54
N LEU A 386 -13.60 13.21 -5.38
CA LEU A 386 -14.66 13.24 -4.37
C LEU A 386 -15.96 13.80 -4.94
N ARG A 387 -15.92 14.96 -5.61
CA ARG A 387 -17.10 15.60 -6.20
C ARG A 387 -17.76 14.71 -7.26
N THR A 388 -16.95 14.14 -8.16
CA THR A 388 -17.45 13.25 -9.22
C THR A 388 -18.09 11.99 -8.64
N THR A 389 -17.45 11.39 -7.62
CA THR A 389 -17.95 10.16 -6.97
C THR A 389 -19.21 10.42 -6.16
N VAL A 390 -19.33 11.58 -5.49
CA VAL A 390 -20.56 11.97 -4.77
C VAL A 390 -21.71 12.24 -5.75
N ALA A 391 -21.43 12.90 -6.88
CA ALA A 391 -22.45 13.18 -7.89
C ALA A 391 -22.90 11.92 -8.64
N ASN A 392 -21.96 10.99 -8.92
CA ASN A 392 -22.19 9.76 -9.65
C ASN A 392 -21.52 8.60 -8.90
N PRO A 393 -22.17 8.05 -7.86
CA PRO A 393 -21.58 6.96 -7.08
C PRO A 393 -21.29 5.73 -7.96
N PRO A 394 -20.09 5.15 -7.89
CA PRO A 394 -19.76 3.95 -8.66
C PRO A 394 -20.60 2.77 -8.18
N VAL A 395 -21.21 2.08 -9.11
CA VAL A 395 -22.04 0.90 -8.85
C VAL A 395 -21.10 -0.32 -8.68
N SER A 396 -21.32 -1.07 -7.61
CA SER A 396 -20.63 -2.36 -7.41
C SER A 396 -21.41 -3.45 -8.15
N GLU A 397 -20.98 -3.79 -9.36
CA GLU A 397 -21.61 -4.88 -10.14
C GLU A 397 -21.56 -6.23 -9.39
N HIS A 398 -20.46 -6.51 -8.68
CA HIS A 398 -20.37 -7.71 -7.85
C HIS A 398 -21.36 -7.70 -6.67
N ARG A 399 -21.72 -6.52 -6.14
CA ARG A 399 -22.79 -6.42 -5.15
C ARG A 399 -24.13 -6.79 -5.75
N ILE A 400 -24.43 -6.28 -6.95
CA ILE A 400 -25.65 -6.62 -7.67
C ILE A 400 -25.70 -8.14 -7.90
N LEU A 401 -24.59 -8.75 -8.35
CA LEU A 401 -24.49 -10.19 -8.55
C LEU A 401 -24.71 -10.96 -7.24
N ALA A 402 -24.03 -10.60 -6.16
CA ALA A 402 -24.16 -11.26 -4.87
C ALA A 402 -25.59 -11.16 -4.30
N ASP A 403 -26.21 -10.00 -4.40
CA ASP A 403 -27.57 -9.79 -3.93
C ASP A 403 -28.59 -10.55 -4.80
N TYR A 404 -28.37 -10.62 -6.11
CA TYR A 404 -29.17 -11.45 -7.02
C TYR A 404 -29.11 -12.93 -6.64
N LEU A 405 -27.90 -13.49 -6.46
CA LEU A 405 -27.72 -14.90 -6.11
C LEU A 405 -28.42 -15.22 -4.77
N ILE A 406 -28.33 -14.33 -3.79
CA ILE A 406 -29.02 -14.47 -2.50
C ILE A 406 -30.53 -14.46 -2.69
N ALA A 407 -31.07 -13.51 -3.47
CA ALA A 407 -32.51 -13.36 -3.70
C ALA A 407 -33.10 -14.60 -4.39
N HIS A 408 -32.34 -15.23 -5.30
CA HIS A 408 -32.73 -16.44 -5.99
C HIS A 408 -32.35 -17.75 -5.27
N ARG A 409 -31.88 -17.65 -4.00
CA ARG A 409 -31.48 -18.79 -3.16
C ARG A 409 -30.38 -19.66 -3.79
N ILE A 410 -29.56 -19.11 -4.67
CA ILE A 410 -28.39 -19.76 -5.23
C ILE A 410 -27.29 -19.69 -4.17
N ARG A 411 -26.97 -20.85 -3.61
CA ARG A 411 -26.01 -20.95 -2.50
C ARG A 411 -24.61 -21.34 -2.96
N TYR A 412 -24.50 -22.03 -4.08
CA TYR A 412 -23.25 -22.54 -4.60
C TYR A 412 -23.00 -22.05 -6.01
N ALA A 413 -21.77 -21.61 -6.29
CA ALA A 413 -21.39 -21.11 -7.59
C ALA A 413 -19.93 -21.48 -7.93
N ARG A 414 -19.59 -21.36 -9.21
CA ARG A 414 -18.23 -21.45 -9.73
C ARG A 414 -17.93 -20.20 -10.55
N ALA A 415 -16.76 -19.61 -10.38
CA ALA A 415 -16.34 -18.42 -11.10
C ALA A 415 -14.82 -18.36 -11.21
N ILE A 416 -14.29 -17.48 -12.04
CA ILE A 416 -12.86 -17.16 -12.02
C ILE A 416 -12.48 -16.45 -10.71
N TYR A 417 -11.20 -16.52 -10.33
CA TYR A 417 -10.63 -15.90 -9.14
C TYR A 417 -11.13 -14.48 -8.87
N TRP A 418 -11.12 -13.63 -9.89
CA TRP A 418 -11.48 -12.22 -9.78
C TRP A 418 -12.96 -11.96 -9.49
N ASP A 419 -13.80 -12.97 -9.60
CA ASP A 419 -15.24 -12.87 -9.29
C ASP A 419 -15.62 -13.68 -8.05
N ALA A 420 -15.04 -14.88 -7.86
CA ALA A 420 -15.39 -15.82 -6.83
C ALA A 420 -15.30 -15.19 -5.42
N TYR A 421 -14.12 -14.77 -5.00
CA TYR A 421 -13.91 -14.27 -3.65
C TYR A 421 -14.59 -12.94 -3.36
N MET A 422 -14.85 -12.13 -4.40
CA MET A 422 -15.67 -10.94 -4.25
C MET A 422 -17.12 -11.29 -3.91
N VAL A 423 -17.70 -12.28 -4.59
CA VAL A 423 -19.06 -12.77 -4.30
C VAL A 423 -19.12 -13.34 -2.88
N ASP A 424 -18.13 -14.16 -2.48
CA ASP A 424 -18.07 -14.75 -1.14
C ASP A 424 -18.02 -13.69 -0.04
N PHE A 425 -17.16 -12.68 -0.20
CA PHE A 425 -17.04 -11.60 0.77
C PHE A 425 -18.30 -10.73 0.82
N LEU A 426 -18.82 -10.30 -0.34
CA LEU A 426 -19.96 -9.40 -0.45
C LEU A 426 -21.26 -10.08 -0.04
N SER A 427 -21.46 -11.36 -0.34
CA SER A 427 -22.59 -12.16 0.14
C SER A 427 -22.49 -12.49 1.63
N ARG A 428 -21.34 -12.23 2.27
CA ARG A 428 -21.00 -12.68 3.62
C ARG A 428 -21.04 -14.19 3.77
N GLU A 429 -20.54 -14.92 2.76
CA GLU A 429 -20.53 -16.38 2.71
C GLU A 429 -21.96 -17.00 2.74
N ARG A 430 -22.98 -16.23 2.34
CA ARG A 430 -24.30 -16.81 2.04
C ARG A 430 -24.35 -17.49 0.69
N VAL A 431 -23.45 -17.09 -0.21
CA VAL A 431 -23.10 -17.78 -1.44
C VAL A 431 -21.65 -18.21 -1.29
N ILE A 432 -21.36 -19.46 -1.53
CA ILE A 432 -20.00 -20.01 -1.55
C ILE A 432 -19.63 -20.24 -3.01
N THR A 433 -18.54 -19.63 -3.44
CA THR A 433 -18.10 -19.67 -4.84
C THR A 433 -16.73 -20.33 -4.95
N ALA A 434 -16.67 -21.46 -5.65
CA ALA A 434 -15.41 -22.11 -5.97
C ALA A 434 -14.68 -21.38 -7.10
N SER A 435 -13.40 -21.11 -6.92
CA SER A 435 -12.58 -20.52 -7.99
C SER A 435 -12.18 -21.58 -9.01
N THR A 436 -12.31 -21.25 -10.31
CA THR A 436 -11.98 -22.19 -11.40
C THR A 436 -10.52 -22.15 -11.85
N ASP A 437 -9.74 -21.18 -11.35
CA ASP A 437 -8.34 -20.95 -11.77
C ASP A 437 -7.38 -20.87 -10.58
N ILE A 438 -7.51 -19.87 -9.69
CA ILE A 438 -6.60 -19.65 -8.55
C ILE A 438 -7.32 -19.96 -7.24
N ILE A 439 -6.98 -21.07 -6.62
CA ILE A 439 -7.62 -21.53 -5.37
C ILE A 439 -6.86 -20.90 -4.16
N ARG A 440 -7.59 -20.15 -3.33
CA ARG A 440 -7.07 -19.57 -2.07
C ARG A 440 -7.69 -20.20 -0.84
N ILE A 441 -8.93 -20.68 -0.93
CA ILE A 441 -9.68 -21.30 0.16
C ILE A 441 -10.15 -22.66 -0.32
N PRO A 442 -9.37 -23.74 -0.05
CA PRO A 442 -9.72 -25.11 -0.50
C PRO A 442 -11.08 -25.57 0.01
N GLU A 443 -11.46 -25.18 1.22
CA GLU A 443 -12.74 -25.55 1.83
C GLU A 443 -13.95 -25.12 0.98
N TYR A 444 -13.84 -24.00 0.24
CA TYR A 444 -14.91 -23.57 -0.66
C TYR A 444 -15.00 -24.46 -1.90
N GLN A 445 -13.86 -25.00 -2.37
CA GLN A 445 -13.85 -25.98 -3.46
C GLN A 445 -14.59 -27.24 -3.03
N ASP A 446 -14.22 -27.77 -1.86
CA ASP A 446 -14.79 -29.01 -1.33
C ASP A 446 -16.31 -28.86 -1.07
N GLU A 447 -16.74 -27.70 -0.53
CA GLU A 447 -18.16 -27.42 -0.27
C GLU A 447 -18.96 -27.31 -1.57
N VAL A 448 -18.46 -26.61 -2.58
CA VAL A 448 -19.13 -26.49 -3.89
C VAL A 448 -19.13 -27.83 -4.64
N GLU A 449 -18.08 -28.63 -4.53
CA GLU A 449 -18.04 -29.96 -5.17
C GLU A 449 -19.03 -30.91 -4.54
N ALA A 450 -19.18 -30.88 -3.21
CA ALA A 450 -20.20 -31.67 -2.49
C ALA A 450 -21.64 -31.31 -2.91
N HIS A 451 -21.85 -30.13 -3.49
CA HIS A 451 -23.15 -29.65 -3.95
C HIS A 451 -23.12 -29.33 -5.48
N ALA A 452 -22.35 -30.10 -6.24
CA ALA A 452 -22.11 -29.82 -7.67
C ALA A 452 -23.38 -29.73 -8.50
N ALA A 453 -24.43 -30.49 -8.12
CA ALA A 453 -25.72 -30.51 -8.83
C ALA A 453 -26.52 -29.17 -8.65
N ASP A 454 -26.29 -28.47 -7.57
CA ASP A 454 -26.96 -27.19 -7.24
C ASP A 454 -26.10 -25.97 -7.60
N ALA A 455 -24.85 -26.21 -8.00
CA ALA A 455 -23.88 -25.15 -8.26
C ALA A 455 -24.06 -24.55 -9.66
N VAL A 456 -24.10 -23.22 -9.74
CA VAL A 456 -24.18 -22.48 -11.01
C VAL A 456 -22.80 -22.00 -11.45
N MET A 457 -22.60 -21.86 -12.78
CA MET A 457 -21.40 -21.25 -13.35
C MET A 457 -21.66 -19.77 -13.62
N LEU A 458 -20.79 -18.91 -13.10
CA LEU A 458 -20.80 -17.45 -13.35
C LEU A 458 -19.74 -17.14 -14.42
N GLN A 459 -20.19 -16.70 -15.58
CA GLN A 459 -19.29 -16.31 -16.68
C GLN A 459 -19.47 -14.85 -17.03
N ARG A 460 -18.37 -14.13 -17.25
CA ARG A 460 -18.42 -12.75 -17.75
C ARG A 460 -18.87 -12.70 -19.21
N LEU A 461 -19.56 -11.63 -19.57
CA LEU A 461 -19.93 -11.35 -20.95
C LEU A 461 -18.67 -11.21 -21.86
N PRO A 462 -18.70 -11.66 -23.14
CA PRO A 462 -19.81 -12.30 -23.83
C PRO A 462 -19.98 -13.77 -23.45
N CYS A 463 -21.22 -14.20 -23.21
CA CYS A 463 -21.57 -15.58 -22.86
C CYS A 463 -22.92 -15.97 -23.45
N SER A 464 -23.19 -17.26 -23.54
CA SER A 464 -24.40 -17.82 -24.16
C SER A 464 -25.55 -18.15 -23.20
N GLY A 465 -25.42 -17.80 -21.92
CA GLY A 465 -26.44 -18.06 -20.91
C GLY A 465 -27.71 -17.23 -21.09
N SER A 466 -28.85 -17.79 -20.74
CA SER A 466 -30.15 -17.12 -20.84
C SER A 466 -30.42 -16.11 -19.72
N GLU A 467 -29.81 -16.32 -18.55
CA GLU A 467 -29.99 -15.51 -17.36
C GLU A 467 -28.81 -14.56 -17.20
N ARG A 468 -29.04 -13.26 -17.30
CA ARG A 468 -27.99 -12.22 -17.25
C ARG A 468 -28.20 -11.29 -16.06
N VAL A 469 -27.11 -11.05 -15.33
CA VAL A 469 -27.07 -10.14 -14.19
C VAL A 469 -25.82 -9.27 -14.27
N ALA A 470 -25.98 -7.97 -14.44
CA ALA A 470 -24.89 -7.03 -14.69
C ALA A 470 -23.96 -7.54 -15.82
N SER A 471 -22.70 -7.76 -15.54
CA SER A 471 -21.72 -8.24 -16.52
C SER A 471 -21.56 -9.78 -16.57
N TRP A 472 -22.48 -10.55 -15.98
CA TRP A 472 -22.38 -12.02 -15.93
C TRP A 472 -23.60 -12.72 -16.51
N CYS A 473 -23.33 -13.91 -17.05
CA CYS A 473 -24.34 -14.95 -17.31
C CYS A 473 -24.29 -16.00 -16.20
N ILE A 474 -25.46 -16.46 -15.80
CA ILE A 474 -25.62 -17.56 -14.84
C ILE A 474 -26.05 -18.80 -15.64
N GLN A 475 -25.24 -19.86 -15.58
CA GLN A 475 -25.51 -21.16 -16.22
C GLN A 475 -25.75 -22.20 -15.12
N ARG A 476 -26.87 -22.92 -15.25
CA ARG A 476 -27.24 -24.03 -14.37
C ARG A 476 -26.82 -25.35 -14.94
#